data_65ff62c728752707cfa9d608bfa01df4
#
_entry.id   65ff62c728752707cfa9d608bfa01df4
#
_cell.length_a   1.000
_cell.length_b   1.000
_cell.length_c   1.000
_cell.angle_alpha   90.00
_cell.angle_beta   90.00
_cell.angle_gamma   90.00
#
_symmetry.space_group_name_H-M   'P 1'
#
loop_
_entity.id
_entity.type
_entity.pdbx_description
1 polymer ?
#
loop_
_entity_poly.entity_id
_entity_poly.type
_entity_poly.pdbx_seq_one_letter_code
_entity_poly.pdbx_strand_id
1 'polypeptide(L)'
;MGQLSRRAIIVSAIAGVLSAAPPVRAAEPVDLLLVLAADVSRSVDSRKFQLQREGYAAALANPRVLEAIQSGRRGRIGILFLEWSGFGSQKVVIDWMLIDGPKAAQAFGDRLLESPRSFADRTSISGGIDTAVTELARAPFSSERRTIDVSGDGTNNAGREIAQARDEALALGITINGLVILSETPLPWNPEHTNPPGGLTKYYRDNVTGGPGSFVLEAKDFESFGEAIVKKMIAEIADAGQGAPFTR
;
A
#
# COMPACT_ATOMS: atom_id res chain seq x y z
N MET A 1 75.24 -31.52 42.47
CA MET A 1 73.94 -32.21 42.30
C MET A 1 72.86 -31.13 42.08
N GLY A 2 72.49 -30.83 40.84
CA GLY A 2 71.56 -29.79 40.52
C GLY A 2 70.39 -30.40 39.67
N GLN A 3 69.22 -30.35 40.22
CA GLN A 3 67.99 -30.79 39.53
C GLN A 3 67.52 -29.74 38.54
N LEU A 4 67.42 -30.11 37.28
CA LEU A 4 66.79 -29.33 36.23
C LEU A 4 65.28 -29.56 36.26
N SER A 5 64.53 -28.52 36.60
CA SER A 5 63.07 -28.49 36.53
C SER A 5 62.62 -28.28 35.09
N ARG A 6 61.90 -29.27 34.51
CA ARG A 6 61.25 -29.15 33.20
C ARG A 6 59.90 -28.45 33.38
N ARG A 7 59.76 -27.23 32.88
CA ARG A 7 58.45 -26.53 32.74
C ARG A 7 57.76 -26.99 31.47
N ALA A 8 56.62 -27.65 31.59
CA ALA A 8 55.76 -28.00 30.53
C ALA A 8 54.95 -26.75 30.12
N ILE A 9 55.06 -26.35 28.85
CA ILE A 9 54.23 -25.28 28.24
C ILE A 9 52.98 -25.95 27.69
N ILE A 10 51.83 -25.64 28.31
CA ILE A 10 50.51 -26.05 27.79
C ILE A 10 50.10 -25.00 26.75
N VAL A 11 50.09 -25.39 25.49
CA VAL A 11 49.52 -24.57 24.42
C VAL A 11 48.01 -24.90 24.30
N SER A 12 47.17 -24.00 24.81
CA SER A 12 45.73 -24.10 24.64
C SER A 12 45.37 -23.66 23.24
N ALA A 13 44.94 -24.58 22.41
CA ALA A 13 44.34 -24.30 21.10
C ALA A 13 42.88 -23.81 21.29
N ILE A 14 42.64 -22.55 21.09
CA ILE A 14 41.26 -21.99 21.02
C ILE A 14 40.73 -22.31 19.64
N ALA A 15 39.86 -23.33 19.54
CA ALA A 15 39.09 -23.62 18.35
C ALA A 15 38.01 -22.55 18.20
N GLY A 16 38.23 -21.57 17.31
CA GLY A 16 37.21 -20.57 16.94
C GLY A 16 36.08 -21.24 16.17
N VAL A 17 34.89 -21.31 16.77
CA VAL A 17 33.68 -21.71 16.09
C VAL A 17 33.28 -20.54 15.17
N LEU A 18 33.58 -20.65 13.87
CA LEU A 18 32.99 -19.77 12.85
C LEU A 18 31.49 -20.09 12.76
N SER A 19 30.68 -19.25 13.41
CA SER A 19 29.23 -19.26 13.22
C SER A 19 28.94 -18.75 11.82
N ALA A 20 28.63 -19.66 10.88
CA ALA A 20 28.17 -19.28 9.55
C ALA A 20 26.79 -18.58 9.70
N ALA A 21 26.72 -17.28 9.39
CA ALA A 21 25.46 -16.58 9.30
C ALA A 21 24.57 -17.31 8.26
N PRO A 22 23.25 -17.51 8.55
CA PRO A 22 22.36 -18.13 7.57
C PRO A 22 22.38 -17.30 6.27
N PRO A 23 22.30 -17.96 5.09
CA PRO A 23 22.27 -17.24 3.83
C PRO A 23 21.08 -16.29 3.82
N VAL A 24 21.33 -15.00 3.59
CA VAL A 24 20.28 -14.02 3.34
C VAL A 24 19.57 -14.47 2.06
N ARG A 25 18.35 -15.00 2.23
CA ARG A 25 17.52 -15.39 1.09
C ARG A 25 17.18 -14.11 0.34
N ALA A 26 17.57 -14.03 -0.94
CA ALA A 26 17.21 -12.90 -1.78
C ALA A 26 15.68 -12.76 -1.81
N ALA A 27 15.18 -11.52 -1.68
CA ALA A 27 13.76 -11.25 -1.71
C ALA A 27 13.16 -11.75 -3.04
N GLU A 28 12.03 -12.44 -2.98
CA GLU A 28 11.36 -12.99 -4.15
C GLU A 28 10.93 -11.87 -5.09
N PRO A 29 11.31 -11.91 -6.39
CA PRO A 29 10.99 -10.83 -7.31
C PRO A 29 9.54 -10.91 -7.80
N VAL A 30 8.88 -9.73 -7.82
CA VAL A 30 7.51 -9.53 -8.30
C VAL A 30 7.45 -8.38 -9.32
N ASP A 31 6.36 -8.26 -10.07
CA ASP A 31 6.19 -7.20 -11.07
C ASP A 31 5.85 -5.85 -10.45
N LEU A 32 5.18 -5.86 -9.29
CA LEU A 32 4.73 -4.66 -8.56
C LEU A 32 4.68 -4.95 -7.07
N LEU A 33 5.12 -3.98 -6.25
CA LEU A 33 4.74 -3.88 -4.84
C LEU A 33 3.63 -2.85 -4.72
N LEU A 34 2.45 -3.27 -4.26
CA LEU A 34 1.25 -2.42 -4.16
C LEU A 34 0.75 -2.37 -2.71
N VAL A 35 0.71 -1.17 -2.15
CA VAL A 35 0.04 -0.90 -0.88
C VAL A 35 -1.33 -0.29 -1.16
N LEU A 36 -2.40 -1.01 -0.81
CA LEU A 36 -3.76 -0.49 -0.83
C LEU A 36 -4.01 0.24 0.49
N ALA A 37 -3.99 1.57 0.45
CA ALA A 37 -4.17 2.44 1.62
C ALA A 37 -5.59 3.02 1.62
N ALA A 38 -6.48 2.40 2.41
CA ALA A 38 -7.91 2.67 2.44
C ALA A 38 -8.30 3.60 3.61
N ASP A 39 -9.00 4.67 3.30
CA ASP A 39 -9.61 5.58 4.27
C ASP A 39 -10.74 4.88 5.04
N VAL A 40 -10.63 4.90 6.37
CA VAL A 40 -11.68 4.46 7.29
C VAL A 40 -12.02 5.57 8.29
N SER A 41 -11.81 6.83 7.90
CA SER A 41 -12.12 7.99 8.72
C SER A 41 -13.63 8.13 9.00
N ARG A 42 -14.02 9.11 9.80
CA ARG A 42 -15.39 9.27 10.30
C ARG A 42 -16.44 9.51 9.22
N SER A 43 -16.05 10.02 8.04
CA SER A 43 -16.94 10.21 6.89
C SER A 43 -17.37 8.88 6.25
N VAL A 44 -16.58 7.82 6.44
CA VAL A 44 -16.87 6.47 6.01
C VAL A 44 -17.71 5.77 7.09
N ASP A 45 -19.02 5.75 6.93
CA ASP A 45 -19.95 5.04 7.82
C ASP A 45 -19.85 3.50 7.65
N SER A 46 -20.63 2.74 8.42
CA SER A 46 -20.57 1.28 8.39
C SER A 46 -20.95 0.68 7.04
N ARG A 47 -21.91 1.30 6.32
CA ARG A 47 -22.33 0.84 4.99
C ARG A 47 -21.24 1.12 3.96
N LYS A 48 -20.69 2.32 3.96
CA LYS A 48 -19.58 2.72 3.08
C LYS A 48 -18.36 1.84 3.32
N PHE A 49 -18.02 1.57 4.58
CA PHE A 49 -16.95 0.65 4.94
C PHE A 49 -17.15 -0.75 4.37
N GLN A 50 -18.37 -1.29 4.46
CA GLN A 50 -18.69 -2.60 3.90
C GLN A 50 -18.55 -2.61 2.38
N LEU A 51 -19.11 -1.62 1.67
CA LEU A 51 -19.00 -1.49 0.22
C LEU A 51 -17.53 -1.37 -0.25
N GLN A 52 -16.71 -0.63 0.51
CA GLN A 52 -15.28 -0.52 0.23
C GLN A 52 -14.57 -1.87 0.34
N ARG A 53 -14.82 -2.62 1.41
CA ARG A 53 -14.23 -3.95 1.63
C ARG A 53 -14.65 -4.97 0.58
N GLU A 54 -15.95 -5.03 0.29
CA GLU A 54 -16.52 -5.87 -0.77
C GLU A 54 -15.94 -5.49 -2.14
N GLY A 55 -15.81 -4.19 -2.40
CA GLY A 55 -15.23 -3.68 -3.64
C GLY A 55 -13.78 -4.11 -3.85
N TYR A 56 -12.92 -4.00 -2.83
CA TYR A 56 -11.54 -4.46 -2.91
C TYR A 56 -11.44 -5.99 -3.08
N ALA A 57 -12.20 -6.76 -2.31
CA ALA A 57 -12.20 -8.21 -2.39
C ALA A 57 -12.66 -8.68 -3.79
N ALA A 58 -13.76 -8.13 -4.30
CA ALA A 58 -14.28 -8.44 -5.61
C ALA A 58 -13.33 -8.00 -6.75
N ALA A 59 -12.70 -6.84 -6.61
CA ALA A 59 -11.77 -6.33 -7.61
C ALA A 59 -10.55 -7.23 -7.76
N LEU A 60 -9.95 -7.66 -6.65
CA LEU A 60 -8.76 -8.52 -6.72
C LEU A 60 -9.09 -9.91 -7.31
N ALA A 61 -10.31 -10.42 -7.07
CA ALA A 61 -10.80 -11.68 -7.66
C ALA A 61 -11.32 -11.51 -9.12
N ASN A 62 -11.39 -10.28 -9.64
CA ASN A 62 -11.91 -10.01 -10.97
C ASN A 62 -11.01 -10.63 -12.06
N PRO A 63 -11.56 -11.39 -13.03
CA PRO A 63 -10.78 -12.03 -14.09
C PRO A 63 -9.85 -11.06 -14.85
N ARG A 64 -10.29 -9.82 -15.11
CA ARG A 64 -9.49 -8.81 -15.82
C ARG A 64 -8.30 -8.32 -14.99
N VAL A 65 -8.44 -8.24 -13.66
CA VAL A 65 -7.35 -7.89 -12.75
C VAL A 65 -6.36 -9.06 -12.67
N LEU A 66 -6.85 -10.29 -12.57
CA LEU A 66 -6.00 -11.49 -12.61
C LEU A 66 -5.24 -11.63 -13.93
N GLU A 67 -5.90 -11.37 -15.05
CA GLU A 67 -5.25 -11.33 -16.37
C GLU A 67 -4.15 -10.26 -16.44
N ALA A 68 -4.41 -9.07 -15.91
CA ALA A 68 -3.40 -8.00 -15.83
C ALA A 68 -2.19 -8.44 -14.99
N ILE A 69 -2.40 -9.11 -13.84
CA ILE A 69 -1.32 -9.65 -13.01
C ILE A 69 -0.52 -10.70 -13.80
N GLN A 70 -1.21 -11.65 -14.43
CA GLN A 70 -0.58 -12.76 -15.14
C GLN A 70 0.14 -12.34 -16.43
N SER A 71 -0.26 -11.22 -17.03
CA SER A 71 0.41 -10.66 -18.21
C SER A 71 1.73 -9.96 -17.90
N GLY A 72 2.02 -9.70 -16.62
CA GLY A 72 3.31 -9.18 -16.18
C GLY A 72 4.46 -10.14 -16.46
N ARG A 73 5.69 -9.63 -16.51
CA ARG A 73 6.89 -10.45 -16.80
C ARG A 73 7.10 -11.61 -15.83
N ARG A 74 6.67 -11.45 -14.59
CA ARG A 74 6.76 -12.46 -13.52
C ARG A 74 5.42 -13.12 -13.24
N GLY A 75 4.32 -12.53 -13.72
CA GLY A 75 2.95 -12.99 -13.52
C GLY A 75 2.48 -12.93 -12.07
N ARG A 76 3.05 -12.05 -11.25
CA ARG A 76 2.73 -11.96 -9.83
C ARG A 76 3.06 -10.59 -9.24
N ILE A 77 2.32 -10.19 -8.21
CA ILE A 77 2.52 -8.95 -7.46
C ILE A 77 2.57 -9.22 -5.95
N GLY A 78 3.28 -8.35 -5.22
CA GLY A 78 3.17 -8.29 -3.76
C GLY A 78 2.15 -7.23 -3.39
N ILE A 79 1.17 -7.57 -2.54
CA ILE A 79 0.11 -6.65 -2.12
C ILE A 79 0.00 -6.61 -0.59
N LEU A 80 -0.29 -5.43 -0.05
CA LEU A 80 -0.54 -5.18 1.37
C LEU A 80 -1.79 -4.30 1.50
N PHE A 81 -2.61 -4.55 2.52
CA PHE A 81 -3.77 -3.71 2.82
C PHE A 81 -3.59 -2.95 4.12
N LEU A 82 -3.66 -1.64 4.02
CA LEU A 82 -3.51 -0.68 5.11
C LEU A 82 -4.81 0.11 5.28
N GLU A 83 -5.35 0.14 6.49
CA GLU A 83 -6.38 1.12 6.88
C GLU A 83 -5.75 2.30 7.57
N TRP A 84 -6.24 3.50 7.25
CA TRP A 84 -5.83 4.73 7.88
C TRP A 84 -7.02 5.65 8.18
N SER A 85 -6.84 6.50 9.20
CA SER A 85 -7.81 7.48 9.65
C SER A 85 -7.05 8.70 10.21
N GLY A 86 -7.20 9.08 11.48
CA GLY A 86 -6.51 10.20 12.09
C GLY A 86 -5.01 10.01 12.30
N PHE A 87 -4.37 11.00 12.88
CA PHE A 87 -2.95 10.92 13.24
C PHE A 87 -2.70 9.78 14.24
N GLY A 88 -1.76 8.90 13.95
CA GLY A 88 -1.47 7.71 14.77
C GLY A 88 -2.49 6.58 14.62
N SER A 89 -3.46 6.72 13.72
CA SER A 89 -4.50 5.71 13.45
C SER A 89 -4.27 5.05 12.09
N GLN A 90 -3.20 4.31 11.97
CA GLN A 90 -2.84 3.50 10.80
C GLN A 90 -2.64 2.05 11.23
N LYS A 91 -3.13 1.10 10.43
CA LYS A 91 -3.03 -0.33 10.73
C LYS A 91 -2.89 -1.16 9.47
N VAL A 92 -1.87 -2.00 9.43
CA VAL A 92 -1.80 -3.09 8.46
C VAL A 92 -2.86 -4.12 8.83
N VAL A 93 -3.85 -4.29 7.96
CA VAL A 93 -4.95 -5.25 8.12
C VAL A 93 -4.57 -6.58 7.51
N ILE A 94 -3.95 -6.55 6.33
CA ILE A 94 -3.37 -7.73 5.69
C ILE A 94 -1.92 -7.40 5.36
N ASP A 95 -1.01 -8.15 5.98
CA ASP A 95 0.42 -8.05 5.68
C ASP A 95 0.72 -8.60 4.28
N TRP A 96 1.92 -8.33 3.78
CA TRP A 96 2.35 -8.68 2.44
C TRP A 96 1.94 -10.09 2.01
N MET A 97 1.17 -10.17 0.94
CA MET A 97 0.78 -11.41 0.29
C MET A 97 1.24 -11.40 -1.17
N LEU A 98 1.72 -12.55 -1.62
CA LEU A 98 1.97 -12.80 -3.04
C LEU A 98 0.63 -13.12 -3.73
N ILE A 99 0.31 -12.40 -4.79
CA ILE A 99 -0.84 -12.69 -5.65
C ILE A 99 -0.32 -13.15 -7.01
N ASP A 100 -0.46 -14.43 -7.27
CA ASP A 100 -0.01 -15.12 -8.48
C ASP A 100 -1.16 -15.84 -9.22
N GLY A 101 -2.38 -15.75 -8.68
CA GLY A 101 -3.54 -16.36 -9.29
C GLY A 101 -4.82 -16.30 -8.43
N PRO A 102 -5.91 -16.93 -8.91
CA PRO A 102 -7.24 -16.80 -8.30
C PRO A 102 -7.30 -17.26 -6.84
N LYS A 103 -6.57 -18.31 -6.47
CA LYS A 103 -6.57 -18.84 -5.10
C LYS A 103 -5.98 -17.84 -4.10
N ALA A 104 -4.87 -17.19 -4.45
CA ALA A 104 -4.25 -16.19 -3.59
C ALA A 104 -5.13 -14.92 -3.49
N ALA A 105 -5.73 -14.50 -4.61
CA ALA A 105 -6.65 -13.38 -4.65
C ALA A 105 -7.90 -13.63 -3.78
N GLN A 106 -8.50 -14.82 -3.86
CA GLN A 106 -9.63 -15.20 -3.03
C GLN A 106 -9.24 -15.20 -1.54
N ALA A 107 -8.11 -15.81 -1.20
CA ALA A 107 -7.64 -15.85 0.20
C ALA A 107 -7.37 -14.45 0.77
N PHE A 108 -6.92 -13.50 -0.06
CA PHE A 108 -6.79 -12.09 0.34
C PHE A 108 -8.17 -11.47 0.59
N GLY A 109 -9.13 -11.65 -0.33
CA GLY A 109 -10.49 -11.16 -0.21
C GLY A 109 -11.19 -11.69 1.05
N ASP A 110 -11.12 -12.98 1.32
CA ASP A 110 -11.71 -13.62 2.49
C ASP A 110 -11.17 -13.01 3.80
N ARG A 111 -9.83 -12.88 3.91
CA ARG A 111 -9.20 -12.22 5.08
C ARG A 111 -9.63 -10.77 5.24
N LEU A 112 -9.78 -10.06 4.11
CA LEU A 112 -10.19 -8.67 4.12
C LEU A 112 -11.62 -8.51 4.65
N LEU A 113 -12.54 -9.37 4.22
CA LEU A 113 -13.94 -9.34 4.64
C LEU A 113 -14.13 -9.77 6.10
N GLU A 114 -13.32 -10.70 6.60
CA GLU A 114 -13.35 -11.16 7.99
C GLU A 114 -12.73 -10.17 8.99
N SER A 115 -11.90 -9.25 8.52
CA SER A 115 -11.18 -8.31 9.39
C SER A 115 -12.10 -7.21 9.90
N PRO A 116 -12.12 -6.91 11.22
CA PRO A 116 -12.90 -5.80 11.74
C PRO A 116 -12.33 -4.45 11.31
N ARG A 117 -13.16 -3.41 11.28
CA ARG A 117 -12.74 -2.03 11.08
C ARG A 117 -11.75 -1.62 12.16
N SER A 118 -10.66 -0.95 11.77
CA SER A 118 -9.59 -0.58 12.68
C SER A 118 -9.88 0.70 13.45
N PHE A 119 -10.40 1.74 12.76
CA PHE A 119 -10.55 3.10 13.31
C PHE A 119 -11.79 3.80 12.78
N ALA A 120 -12.13 4.96 13.38
CA ALA A 120 -13.12 5.92 12.90
C ALA A 120 -12.79 7.30 13.48
N ASP A 121 -11.76 7.97 12.99
CA ASP A 121 -11.26 9.25 13.48
C ASP A 121 -11.20 10.30 12.36
N ARG A 122 -10.34 11.31 12.48
CA ARG A 122 -10.07 12.35 11.47
C ARG A 122 -9.43 11.72 10.22
N THR A 123 -8.93 12.55 9.32
CA THR A 123 -8.39 12.12 8.02
C THR A 123 -6.92 12.54 7.91
N SER A 124 -6.00 11.59 8.08
CA SER A 124 -4.55 11.77 7.93
C SER A 124 -4.03 10.99 6.73
N ILE A 125 -4.21 11.53 5.53
CA ILE A 125 -3.65 10.96 4.30
C ILE A 125 -2.13 10.86 4.44
N SER A 126 -1.50 11.92 5.01
CA SER A 126 -0.06 11.94 5.25
C SER A 126 0.40 10.77 6.12
N GLY A 127 -0.33 10.44 7.19
CA GLY A 127 -0.03 9.27 8.03
C GLY A 127 -0.20 7.94 7.30
N GLY A 128 -1.19 7.83 6.42
CA GLY A 128 -1.38 6.69 5.53
C GLY A 128 -0.19 6.49 4.59
N ILE A 129 0.29 7.58 3.94
CA ILE A 129 1.47 7.56 3.07
C ILE A 129 2.73 7.18 3.85
N ASP A 130 2.99 7.80 5.02
CA ASP A 130 4.17 7.52 5.83
C ASP A 130 4.26 6.05 6.25
N THR A 131 3.11 5.50 6.65
CA THR A 131 3.02 4.08 7.00
C THR A 131 3.24 3.20 5.77
N ALA A 132 2.63 3.52 4.64
CA ALA A 132 2.82 2.77 3.39
C ALA A 132 4.27 2.78 2.91
N VAL A 133 4.99 3.90 3.03
CA VAL A 133 6.44 4.00 2.74
C VAL A 133 7.24 3.06 3.64
N THR A 134 6.93 3.04 4.96
CA THR A 134 7.57 2.13 5.91
C THR A 134 7.33 0.68 5.55
N GLU A 135 6.11 0.34 5.16
CA GLU A 135 5.73 -1.01 4.74
C GLU A 135 6.43 -1.45 3.44
N LEU A 136 6.53 -0.55 2.46
CA LEU A 136 7.27 -0.81 1.22
C LEU A 136 8.77 -1.08 1.47
N ALA A 137 9.36 -0.39 2.45
CA ALA A 137 10.77 -0.59 2.83
C ALA A 137 11.03 -1.96 3.46
N ARG A 138 10.03 -2.56 4.14
CA ARG A 138 10.15 -3.89 4.78
C ARG A 138 9.56 -5.05 3.97
N ALA A 139 9.11 -4.79 2.72
CA ALA A 139 8.47 -5.80 1.90
C ALA A 139 9.36 -7.05 1.75
N PRO A 140 8.81 -8.28 1.90
CA PRO A 140 9.58 -9.52 1.75
C PRO A 140 9.86 -9.87 0.27
N PHE A 141 9.31 -9.09 -0.64
CA PHE A 141 9.45 -9.20 -2.09
C PHE A 141 10.30 -8.05 -2.62
N SER A 142 10.81 -8.19 -3.86
CA SER A 142 11.56 -7.13 -4.54
C SER A 142 10.87 -6.73 -5.85
N SER A 143 10.76 -5.43 -6.12
CA SER A 143 10.28 -4.88 -7.38
C SER A 143 10.90 -3.51 -7.63
N GLU A 144 11.10 -3.19 -8.91
CA GLU A 144 11.45 -1.83 -9.35
C GLU A 144 10.22 -0.89 -9.29
N ARG A 145 9.01 -1.47 -9.36
CA ARG A 145 7.74 -0.74 -9.30
C ARG A 145 7.15 -0.82 -7.90
N ARG A 146 7.01 0.34 -7.26
CA ARG A 146 6.45 0.48 -5.91
C ARG A 146 5.36 1.52 -5.94
N THR A 147 4.13 1.12 -5.62
CA THR A 147 2.94 1.98 -5.72
C THR A 147 2.17 2.00 -4.41
N ILE A 148 1.74 3.19 -4.02
CA ILE A 148 0.74 3.40 -2.96
C ILE A 148 -0.56 3.81 -3.65
N ASP A 149 -1.61 3.02 -3.45
CA ASP A 149 -2.97 3.32 -3.84
C ASP A 149 -3.68 3.99 -2.65
N VAL A 150 -3.93 5.28 -2.74
CA VAL A 150 -4.65 6.03 -1.69
C VAL A 150 -6.11 6.18 -2.09
N SER A 151 -7.03 5.55 -1.36
CA SER A 151 -8.47 5.77 -1.53
C SER A 151 -9.07 6.53 -0.35
N GLY A 152 -9.91 7.52 -0.64
CA GLY A 152 -10.57 8.32 0.39
C GLY A 152 -11.65 9.26 -0.15
N ASP A 153 -12.45 9.82 0.79
CA ASP A 153 -13.59 10.70 0.50
C ASP A 153 -13.39 12.13 1.07
N GLY A 154 -12.15 12.50 1.43
CA GLY A 154 -11.88 13.81 2.04
C GLY A 154 -10.44 14.30 1.89
N THR A 155 -10.23 15.55 2.33
CA THR A 155 -8.92 16.21 2.37
C THR A 155 -8.12 15.80 3.61
N ASN A 156 -6.78 15.96 3.57
CA ASN A 156 -5.93 15.79 4.75
C ASN A 156 -6.27 16.84 5.79
N ASN A 157 -6.74 16.46 6.97
CA ASN A 157 -7.13 17.36 8.05
C ASN A 157 -6.50 17.00 9.42
N ALA A 158 -5.56 16.05 9.40
CA ALA A 158 -4.78 15.64 10.57
C ALA A 158 -3.39 15.17 10.14
N GLY A 159 -2.46 15.11 11.07
CA GLY A 159 -1.07 14.74 10.80
C GLY A 159 -0.24 15.88 10.22
N ARG A 160 0.81 15.55 9.50
CA ARG A 160 1.70 16.53 8.87
C ARG A 160 1.19 17.01 7.50
N GLU A 161 1.86 18.00 6.96
CA GLU A 161 1.56 18.52 5.62
C GLU A 161 1.64 17.42 4.58
N ILE A 162 0.57 17.31 3.78
CA ILE A 162 0.41 16.21 2.80
C ILE A 162 1.47 16.29 1.69
N ALA A 163 1.83 17.49 1.23
CA ALA A 163 2.83 17.68 0.20
C ALA A 163 4.21 17.15 0.64
N GLN A 164 4.58 17.31 1.91
CA GLN A 164 5.84 16.78 2.44
C GLN A 164 5.83 15.24 2.42
N ALA A 165 4.75 14.60 2.90
CA ALA A 165 4.65 13.15 2.90
C ALA A 165 4.72 12.58 1.47
N ARG A 166 4.00 13.21 0.53
CA ARG A 166 4.05 12.86 -0.90
C ARG A 166 5.46 12.98 -1.45
N ASP A 167 6.08 14.17 -1.32
CA ASP A 167 7.36 14.47 -1.95
C ASP A 167 8.49 13.57 -1.42
N GLU A 168 8.48 13.22 -0.13
CA GLU A 168 9.40 12.25 0.46
C GLU A 168 9.21 10.84 -0.13
N ALA A 169 7.97 10.39 -0.32
CA ALA A 169 7.68 9.11 -0.98
C ALA A 169 8.16 9.09 -2.44
N LEU A 170 7.93 10.19 -3.18
CA LEU A 170 8.39 10.34 -4.56
C LEU A 170 9.92 10.33 -4.66
N ALA A 171 10.62 10.96 -3.72
CA ALA A 171 12.09 10.95 -3.66
C ALA A 171 12.66 9.53 -3.48
N LEU A 172 11.88 8.61 -2.90
CA LEU A 172 12.22 7.18 -2.80
C LEU A 172 11.86 6.38 -4.06
N GLY A 173 11.35 7.03 -5.12
CA GLY A 173 10.91 6.38 -6.36
C GLY A 173 9.59 5.61 -6.21
N ILE A 174 8.73 6.01 -5.27
CA ILE A 174 7.41 5.43 -5.08
C ILE A 174 6.40 6.24 -5.89
N THR A 175 5.50 5.59 -6.61
CA THR A 175 4.36 6.23 -7.27
C THR A 175 3.16 6.24 -6.34
N ILE A 176 2.44 7.36 -6.26
CA ILE A 176 1.21 7.47 -5.48
C ILE A 176 0.05 7.73 -6.43
N ASN A 177 -0.91 6.81 -6.46
CA ASN A 177 -2.18 6.97 -7.20
C ASN A 177 -3.32 7.26 -6.25
N GLY A 178 -4.39 7.89 -6.75
CA GLY A 178 -5.57 8.24 -5.98
C GLY A 178 -6.84 7.59 -6.51
N LEU A 179 -7.70 7.12 -5.60
CA LEU A 179 -9.11 6.85 -5.86
C LEU A 179 -9.96 7.76 -4.98
N VAL A 180 -10.57 8.74 -5.59
CA VAL A 180 -11.44 9.70 -4.89
C VAL A 180 -12.86 9.18 -4.91
N ILE A 181 -13.46 9.06 -3.73
CA ILE A 181 -14.86 8.69 -3.60
C ILE A 181 -15.66 9.99 -3.38
N LEU A 182 -16.44 10.35 -4.38
CA LEU A 182 -17.21 11.59 -4.36
C LEU A 182 -18.43 11.45 -3.46
N SER A 183 -18.88 12.55 -2.89
CA SER A 183 -20.12 12.65 -2.13
C SER A 183 -21.00 13.74 -2.76
N GLU A 184 -22.23 13.38 -3.11
CA GLU A 184 -23.20 14.37 -3.60
C GLU A 184 -23.57 15.41 -2.52
N THR A 185 -23.50 14.99 -1.25
CA THR A 185 -23.84 15.86 -0.12
C THR A 185 -22.58 16.14 0.69
N PRO A 186 -22.14 17.41 0.73
CA PRO A 186 -21.04 17.81 1.61
C PRO A 186 -21.32 17.51 3.08
N LEU A 187 -20.27 17.18 3.84
CA LEU A 187 -20.41 16.98 5.27
C LEU A 187 -20.94 18.26 5.96
N PRO A 188 -22.07 18.22 6.68
CA PRO A 188 -22.69 19.43 7.23
C PRO A 188 -21.79 20.22 8.18
N TRP A 189 -20.89 19.55 8.91
CA TRP A 189 -20.00 20.18 9.89
C TRP A 189 -18.63 20.55 9.29
N ASN A 190 -18.29 20.08 8.10
CA ASN A 190 -17.05 20.40 7.40
C ASN A 190 -17.19 20.17 5.88
N PRO A 191 -17.94 21.02 5.18
CA PRO A 191 -18.24 20.83 3.77
C PRO A 191 -16.98 20.87 2.87
N GLU A 192 -15.98 21.68 3.20
CA GLU A 192 -14.74 21.76 2.42
C GLU A 192 -13.87 20.49 2.53
N HIS A 193 -14.13 19.66 3.52
CA HIS A 193 -13.41 18.40 3.65
C HIS A 193 -13.72 17.42 2.51
N THR A 194 -14.98 17.28 2.16
CA THR A 194 -15.43 16.42 1.05
C THR A 194 -15.54 17.15 -0.29
N ASN A 195 -15.77 18.47 -0.23
CA ASN A 195 -15.94 19.32 -1.41
C ASN A 195 -15.03 20.56 -1.32
N PRO A 196 -13.70 20.39 -1.36
CA PRO A 196 -12.77 21.52 -1.31
C PRO A 196 -12.89 22.39 -2.57
N PRO A 197 -12.38 23.65 -2.54
CA PRO A 197 -12.32 24.52 -3.70
C PRO A 197 -11.68 23.82 -4.90
N GLY A 198 -12.39 23.75 -6.03
CA GLY A 198 -11.97 23.04 -7.22
C GLY A 198 -12.27 21.55 -7.24
N GLY A 199 -12.88 21.00 -6.17
CA GLY A 199 -13.27 19.60 -6.05
C GLY A 199 -12.18 18.70 -5.49
N LEU A 200 -12.62 17.55 -4.95
CA LEU A 200 -11.74 16.61 -4.26
C LEU A 200 -10.74 15.95 -5.22
N THR A 201 -11.12 15.68 -6.45
CA THR A 201 -10.22 15.12 -7.48
C THR A 201 -9.06 16.06 -7.80
N LYS A 202 -9.33 17.37 -7.90
CA LYS A 202 -8.27 18.36 -8.07
C LYS A 202 -7.34 18.38 -6.85
N TYR A 203 -7.91 18.34 -5.64
CA TYR A 203 -7.13 18.29 -4.42
C TYR A 203 -6.17 17.09 -4.40
N TYR A 204 -6.66 15.89 -4.75
CA TYR A 204 -5.81 14.68 -4.80
C TYR A 204 -4.72 14.81 -5.85
N ARG A 205 -5.03 15.33 -7.02
CA ARG A 205 -4.06 15.55 -8.11
C ARG A 205 -2.95 16.51 -7.69
N ASP A 206 -3.31 17.59 -7.03
CA ASP A 206 -2.36 18.66 -6.69
C ASP A 206 -1.54 18.33 -5.44
N ASN A 207 -2.10 17.56 -4.48
CA ASN A 207 -1.51 17.42 -3.15
C ASN A 207 -1.15 15.98 -2.77
N VAL A 208 -1.84 14.96 -3.30
CA VAL A 208 -1.72 13.57 -2.82
C VAL A 208 -0.93 12.72 -3.79
N THR A 209 -1.29 12.75 -5.08
CA THR A 209 -0.70 11.86 -6.09
C THR A 209 0.59 12.41 -6.65
N GLY A 210 1.41 11.53 -7.21
CA GLY A 210 2.68 11.90 -7.85
C GLY A 210 3.53 10.69 -8.23
N GLY A 211 4.62 10.96 -8.92
CA GLY A 211 5.51 9.95 -9.47
C GLY A 211 5.19 9.59 -10.93
N PRO A 212 6.07 8.79 -11.59
CA PRO A 212 5.90 8.43 -12.99
C PRO A 212 4.57 7.70 -13.26
N GLY A 213 3.77 8.22 -14.19
CA GLY A 213 2.50 7.59 -14.58
C GLY A 213 1.39 7.69 -13.53
N SER A 214 1.56 8.51 -12.48
CA SER A 214 0.54 8.68 -11.43
C SER A 214 -0.77 9.25 -12.00
N PHE A 215 -1.88 8.83 -11.41
CA PHE A 215 -3.21 9.25 -11.83
C PHE A 215 -4.19 9.31 -10.65
N VAL A 216 -5.33 9.97 -10.89
CA VAL A 216 -6.48 9.98 -9.99
C VAL A 216 -7.68 9.45 -10.75
N LEU A 217 -8.36 8.47 -10.19
CA LEU A 217 -9.68 8.03 -10.64
C LEU A 217 -10.75 8.47 -9.65
N GLU A 218 -11.98 8.55 -10.15
CA GLU A 218 -13.17 8.92 -9.38
C GLU A 218 -14.13 7.72 -9.30
N ALA A 219 -14.63 7.47 -8.09
CA ALA A 219 -15.86 6.78 -7.85
C ALA A 219 -16.94 7.82 -7.57
N LYS A 220 -18.06 7.78 -8.26
CA LYS A 220 -19.16 8.77 -8.09
C LYS A 220 -19.74 8.75 -6.67
N ASP A 221 -19.70 7.57 -6.07
CA ASP A 221 -20.20 7.27 -4.75
C ASP A 221 -19.57 5.93 -4.27
N PHE A 222 -19.93 5.48 -3.08
CA PHE A 222 -19.46 4.19 -2.56
C PHE A 222 -20.11 2.99 -3.27
N GLU A 223 -21.28 3.13 -3.87
CA GLU A 223 -21.95 2.10 -4.68
C GLU A 223 -21.15 1.79 -5.95
N SER A 224 -20.53 2.80 -6.57
CA SER A 224 -19.69 2.66 -7.77
C SER A 224 -18.23 2.34 -7.46
N PHE A 225 -17.84 2.26 -6.19
CA PHE A 225 -16.46 2.02 -5.77
C PHE A 225 -15.88 0.73 -6.36
N GLY A 226 -16.67 -0.37 -6.36
CA GLY A 226 -16.22 -1.66 -6.88
C GLY A 226 -15.79 -1.63 -8.35
N GLU A 227 -16.51 -0.90 -9.19
CA GLU A 227 -16.13 -0.73 -10.61
C GLU A 227 -14.90 0.17 -10.75
N ALA A 228 -14.83 1.22 -9.97
CA ALA A 228 -13.72 2.17 -10.01
C ALA A 228 -12.39 1.51 -9.58
N ILE A 229 -12.42 0.69 -8.52
CA ILE A 229 -11.21 0.00 -8.03
C ILE A 229 -10.75 -1.09 -9.01
N VAL A 230 -11.63 -1.79 -9.71
CA VAL A 230 -11.24 -2.71 -10.79
C VAL A 230 -10.47 -1.97 -11.89
N LYS A 231 -11.01 -0.85 -12.37
CA LYS A 231 -10.33 -0.02 -13.38
C LYS A 231 -8.97 0.47 -12.89
N LYS A 232 -8.92 0.91 -11.64
CA LYS A 232 -7.70 1.41 -11.02
C LYS A 232 -6.63 0.33 -10.88
N MET A 233 -6.99 -0.83 -10.34
CA MET A 233 -6.05 -1.96 -10.21
C MET A 233 -5.50 -2.41 -11.56
N ILE A 234 -6.32 -2.49 -12.60
CA ILE A 234 -5.85 -2.81 -13.95
C ILE A 234 -4.82 -1.78 -14.42
N ALA A 235 -5.09 -0.48 -14.25
CA ALA A 235 -4.19 0.58 -14.66
C ALA A 235 -2.85 0.56 -13.89
N GLU A 236 -2.88 0.24 -12.60
CA GLU A 236 -1.69 0.14 -11.74
C GLU A 236 -0.82 -1.06 -12.07
N ILE A 237 -1.46 -2.20 -12.37
CA ILE A 237 -0.79 -3.46 -12.66
C ILE A 237 -0.27 -3.48 -14.09
N ALA A 238 -1.08 -3.01 -15.06
CA ALA A 238 -0.66 -2.92 -16.46
C ALA A 238 0.61 -2.08 -16.55
N ASP A 239 1.57 -2.58 -17.30
CA ASP A 239 2.85 -1.89 -17.46
C ASP A 239 2.64 -0.55 -18.15
N ALA A 240 2.74 0.55 -17.41
CA ALA A 240 2.77 1.90 -17.96
C ALA A 240 4.04 2.17 -18.82
N GLY A 241 4.82 1.13 -19.11
CA GLY A 241 5.99 1.15 -19.97
C GLY A 241 5.70 1.36 -21.46
N GLN A 242 4.41 1.40 -21.87
CA GLN A 242 4.03 1.86 -23.20
C GLN A 242 3.12 3.09 -23.05
N GLY A 243 3.75 4.25 -23.17
CA GLY A 243 3.08 5.54 -23.08
C GLY A 243 1.92 5.67 -24.07
N ALA A 244 0.73 5.28 -23.61
CA ALA A 244 -0.51 5.71 -24.22
C ALA A 244 -1.17 6.68 -23.25
N PRO A 245 -1.36 7.95 -23.61
CA PRO A 245 -2.18 8.86 -22.81
C PRO A 245 -3.59 8.31 -22.79
N PHE A 246 -4.17 8.17 -21.59
CA PHE A 246 -5.62 8.04 -21.46
C PHE A 246 -6.25 9.30 -22.07
N THR A 247 -6.63 9.21 -23.33
CA THR A 247 -7.48 10.21 -23.96
C THR A 247 -8.90 10.03 -23.41
N ARG A 248 -9.35 11.07 -22.80
CA ARG A 248 -10.62 11.53 -22.22
C ARG A 248 -11.86 10.65 -22.37
#